data_9d9f3f92ee2d19a5c05e08edd96e250e
#
_entry.id   9d9f3f92ee2d19a5c05e08edd96e250e
#
_cell.length_a   1.000
_cell.length_b   1.000
_cell.length_c   1.000
_cell.angle_alpha   90.00
_cell.angle_beta   90.00
_cell.angle_gamma   90.00
#
_symmetry.space_group_name_H-M   'P 1'
#
loop_
_entity.id
_entity.type
_entity.pdbx_description
1 polymer ?
#
loop_
_entity_poly.entity_id
_entity_poly.type
_entity_poly.pdbx_seq_one_letter_code
_entity_poly.pdbx_strand_id
1 'polypeptide(L)'
;RGKAGRVYGDLIAMLTLMKGTPLAYNKDFQEDKEPVFDAIDTVKDTLRAFCDMMAGVEPQADAMHHAAQAGYPTATDLADYLVRHGTPFRTAHDIVGQTVRAASERGCGLEDLPLDVLKSFSPAIEEDVYEVLKLEGSVNARNHLGGTAPAQVAKQVERWEAIISERAAKAA
;
A
#
# COMPACT_ATOMS: atom_id res chain seq x y z
N ARG A 1 3.52 13.69 13.42
CA ARG A 1 2.19 13.15 13.76
C ARG A 1 1.26 14.20 14.38
N GLY A 2 1.73 14.96 15.38
CA GLY A 2 0.93 16.02 16.03
C GLY A 2 0.60 17.18 15.08
N LYS A 3 1.49 17.51 14.15
CA LYS A 3 1.28 18.60 13.18
C LYS A 3 0.18 18.31 12.16
N ALA A 4 -0.14 17.05 11.89
CA ALA A 4 -1.24 16.69 11.00
C ALA A 4 -2.58 17.27 11.47
N GLY A 5 -2.86 17.25 12.80
CA GLY A 5 -4.07 17.84 13.37
C GLY A 5 -4.17 19.37 13.16
N ARG A 6 -3.03 20.07 13.15
CA ARG A 6 -2.98 21.52 12.85
C ARG A 6 -3.40 21.79 11.41
N VAL A 7 -2.81 21.07 10.45
CA VAL A 7 -3.15 21.20 9.02
C VAL A 7 -4.60 20.82 8.75
N TYR A 8 -5.14 19.81 9.44
CA TYR A 8 -6.57 19.47 9.34
C TYR A 8 -7.47 20.59 9.89
N GLY A 9 -7.05 21.25 10.97
CA GLY A 9 -7.76 22.43 11.51
C GLY A 9 -7.81 23.56 10.49
N ASP A 10 -6.71 23.88 9.84
CA ASP A 10 -6.62 24.88 8.79
C ASP A 10 -7.51 24.52 7.58
N LEU A 11 -7.52 23.25 7.16
CA LEU A 11 -8.41 22.77 6.09
C LEU A 11 -9.88 22.95 6.46
N ILE A 12 -10.27 22.61 7.69
CA ILE A 12 -11.65 22.77 8.16
C ILE A 12 -12.03 24.26 8.22
N ALA A 13 -11.12 25.13 8.65
CA ALA A 13 -11.33 26.56 8.63
C ALA A 13 -11.60 27.07 7.23
N MET A 14 -10.80 26.63 6.23
CA MET A 14 -11.00 27.00 4.82
C MET A 14 -12.32 26.49 4.25
N LEU A 15 -12.70 25.26 4.53
CA LEU A 15 -13.98 24.70 4.08
C LEU A 15 -15.17 25.41 4.73
N THR A 16 -15.04 25.82 5.99
CA THR A 16 -16.07 26.58 6.72
C THR A 16 -16.22 27.95 6.14
N LEU A 17 -15.11 28.61 5.81
CA LEU A 17 -15.09 29.95 5.19
C LEU A 17 -15.88 29.99 3.87
N MET A 18 -15.77 28.95 3.07
CA MET A 18 -16.46 28.83 1.78
C MET A 18 -17.94 28.44 1.92
N LYS A 19 -18.36 27.95 3.07
CA LYS A 19 -19.71 27.44 3.28
C LYS A 19 -20.75 28.56 3.27
N GLY A 20 -21.70 28.48 2.33
CA GLY A 20 -22.85 29.40 2.28
C GLY A 20 -22.53 30.84 1.85
N THR A 21 -21.36 31.07 1.27
CA THR A 21 -20.95 32.37 0.76
C THR A 21 -21.82 32.77 -0.43
N PRO A 22 -22.50 33.93 -0.42
CA PRO A 22 -23.34 34.38 -1.53
C PRO A 22 -22.50 34.82 -2.73
N LEU A 23 -23.15 34.94 -3.90
CA LEU A 23 -22.54 35.44 -5.13
C LEU A 23 -22.27 36.96 -5.03
N ALA A 24 -21.20 37.33 -4.40
CA ALA A 24 -20.74 38.70 -4.28
C ALA A 24 -19.30 38.74 -3.77
N TYR A 25 -18.68 39.91 -3.75
CA TYR A 25 -17.42 40.11 -3.04
C TYR A 25 -17.69 40.10 -1.52
N ASN A 26 -17.12 39.09 -0.86
CA ASN A 26 -17.27 38.89 0.58
C ASN A 26 -15.95 39.11 1.30
N LYS A 27 -15.97 39.91 2.36
CA LYS A 27 -14.79 40.11 3.22
C LYS A 27 -14.39 38.85 4.00
N ASP A 28 -15.30 37.91 4.14
CA ASP A 28 -15.03 36.60 4.74
C ASP A 28 -13.77 35.95 4.17
N PHE A 29 -13.52 36.09 2.86
CA PHE A 29 -12.32 35.60 2.20
C PHE A 29 -11.00 36.28 2.62
N GLN A 30 -11.04 37.29 3.47
CA GLN A 30 -9.83 37.83 4.08
C GLN A 30 -9.25 36.89 5.15
N GLU A 31 -10.10 36.06 5.74
CA GLU A 31 -9.71 35.05 6.75
C GLU A 31 -9.03 33.81 6.15
N ASP A 32 -8.87 33.74 4.84
CA ASP A 32 -8.18 32.61 4.16
C ASP A 32 -6.66 32.64 4.36
N LYS A 33 -6.07 33.81 4.59
CA LYS A 33 -4.61 33.99 4.59
C LYS A 33 -3.92 33.24 5.75
N GLU A 34 -4.43 33.44 6.96
CA GLU A 34 -3.81 32.89 8.15
C GLU A 34 -3.77 31.35 8.11
N PRO A 35 -4.88 30.62 7.89
CA PRO A 35 -4.82 29.16 7.84
C PRO A 35 -4.02 28.63 6.64
N VAL A 36 -4.04 29.32 5.49
CA VAL A 36 -3.24 28.91 4.34
C VAL A 36 -1.74 29.05 4.62
N PHE A 37 -1.31 30.19 5.16
CA PHE A 37 0.11 30.40 5.46
C PHE A 37 0.59 29.48 6.58
N ASP A 38 -0.22 29.30 7.61
CA ASP A 38 0.11 28.37 8.70
C ASP A 38 0.24 26.92 8.21
N ALA A 39 -0.68 26.46 7.37
CA ALA A 39 -0.63 25.14 6.76
C ALA A 39 0.64 24.97 5.90
N ILE A 40 0.96 25.98 5.04
CA ILE A 40 2.14 25.94 4.18
C ILE A 40 3.42 25.84 5.01
N ASP A 41 3.58 26.68 6.03
CA ASP A 41 4.78 26.67 6.86
C ASP A 41 4.89 25.38 7.69
N THR A 42 3.77 24.94 8.26
CA THR A 42 3.71 23.66 8.99
C THR A 42 4.08 22.47 8.11
N VAL A 43 3.61 22.42 6.87
CA VAL A 43 3.95 21.34 5.92
C VAL A 43 5.41 21.41 5.50
N LYS A 44 5.94 22.61 5.18
CA LYS A 44 7.36 22.80 4.83
C LYS A 44 8.28 22.31 5.94
N ASP A 45 8.02 22.70 7.18
CA ASP A 45 8.85 22.29 8.32
C ASP A 45 8.72 20.81 8.61
N THR A 46 7.52 20.23 8.43
CA THR A 46 7.30 18.80 8.53
C THR A 46 8.10 18.03 7.47
N LEU A 47 8.11 18.51 6.22
CA LEU A 47 8.89 17.88 5.14
C LEU A 47 10.40 17.97 5.41
N ARG A 48 10.91 19.09 5.92
CA ARG A 48 12.32 19.21 6.32
C ARG A 48 12.68 18.17 7.38
N ALA A 49 11.86 18.06 8.44
CA ALA A 49 12.07 17.06 9.47
C ALA A 49 12.00 15.62 8.93
N PHE A 50 11.12 15.33 7.96
CA PHE A 50 11.10 14.04 7.27
C PHE A 50 12.37 13.79 6.46
N CYS A 51 12.92 14.78 5.75
CA CYS A 51 14.17 14.62 5.02
C CYS A 51 15.31 14.21 5.95
N ASP A 52 15.45 14.90 7.10
CA ASP A 52 16.47 14.59 8.10
C ASP A 52 16.27 13.19 8.69
N MET A 53 15.03 12.81 8.98
CA MET A 53 14.69 11.49 9.50
C MET A 53 14.99 10.37 8.49
N MET A 54 14.67 10.57 7.21
CA MET A 54 14.84 9.54 6.18
C MET A 54 16.30 9.16 5.96
N ALA A 55 17.23 10.07 6.19
CA ALA A 55 18.66 9.79 6.09
C ALA A 55 19.14 8.73 7.12
N GLY A 56 18.43 8.58 8.23
CA GLY A 56 18.73 7.60 9.28
C GLY A 56 17.83 6.35 9.30
N VAL A 57 16.99 6.13 8.29
CA VAL A 57 16.11 4.97 8.24
C VAL A 57 16.87 3.73 7.78
N GLU A 58 16.90 2.72 8.64
CA GLU A 58 17.49 1.40 8.34
C GLU A 58 16.39 0.34 8.34
N PRO A 59 16.08 -0.28 7.18
CA PRO A 59 15.07 -1.33 7.12
C PRO A 59 15.57 -2.61 7.79
N GLN A 60 14.74 -3.18 8.66
CA GLN A 60 14.98 -4.48 9.29
C GLN A 60 14.36 -5.58 8.42
N ALA A 61 15.06 -5.96 7.35
CA ALA A 61 14.53 -6.80 6.28
C ALA A 61 13.95 -8.14 6.80
N ASP A 62 14.65 -8.83 7.69
CA ASP A 62 14.20 -10.12 8.24
C ASP A 62 12.94 -9.97 9.09
N ALA A 63 12.88 -8.95 9.93
CA ALA A 63 11.70 -8.67 10.76
C ALA A 63 10.50 -8.26 9.90
N MET A 64 10.73 -7.48 8.85
CA MET A 64 9.69 -7.06 7.89
C MET A 64 9.17 -8.25 7.09
N HIS A 65 10.06 -9.13 6.62
CA HIS A 65 9.67 -10.35 5.90
C HIS A 65 8.84 -11.28 6.80
N HIS A 66 9.29 -11.54 8.02
CA HIS A 66 8.54 -12.36 8.97
C HIS A 66 7.16 -11.76 9.30
N ALA A 67 7.08 -10.46 9.51
CA ALA A 67 5.81 -9.78 9.76
C ALA A 67 4.86 -9.83 8.54
N ALA A 68 5.41 -9.80 7.32
CA ALA A 68 4.62 -9.90 6.10
C ALA A 68 4.03 -11.30 5.86
N GLN A 69 4.63 -12.36 6.42
CA GLN A 69 4.08 -13.73 6.34
C GLN A 69 2.88 -13.95 7.27
N ALA A 70 2.74 -13.14 8.31
CA ALA A 70 1.68 -13.33 9.29
C ALA A 70 0.29 -13.02 8.73
N GLY A 71 -0.71 -13.85 9.08
CA GLY A 71 -2.12 -13.57 8.77
C GLY A 71 -2.58 -13.98 7.38
N TYR A 72 -1.89 -14.91 6.73
CA TYR A 72 -2.28 -15.47 5.42
C TYR A 72 -2.41 -14.43 4.30
N PRO A 73 -1.42 -13.58 4.05
CA PRO A 73 -1.53 -12.50 3.07
C PRO A 73 -1.74 -13.00 1.63
N THR A 74 -1.26 -14.21 1.33
CA THR A 74 -1.38 -14.86 0.01
C THR A 74 -2.73 -15.56 -0.22
N ALA A 75 -3.66 -15.49 0.73
CA ALA A 75 -4.99 -16.08 0.57
C ALA A 75 -5.74 -15.49 -0.64
N THR A 76 -5.60 -14.20 -0.91
CA THR A 76 -6.20 -13.57 -2.10
C THR A 76 -5.56 -14.09 -3.39
N ASP A 77 -4.24 -14.34 -3.38
CA ASP A 77 -3.53 -14.88 -4.53
C ASP A 77 -3.99 -16.32 -4.86
N LEU A 78 -4.32 -17.11 -3.83
CA LEU A 78 -4.95 -18.42 -4.01
C LEU A 78 -6.35 -18.32 -4.64
N ALA A 79 -7.15 -17.32 -4.24
CA ALA A 79 -8.45 -17.09 -4.87
C ALA A 79 -8.30 -16.73 -6.35
N ASP A 80 -7.37 -15.84 -6.67
CA ASP A 80 -7.06 -15.44 -8.05
C ASP A 80 -6.53 -16.61 -8.88
N TYR A 81 -5.70 -17.47 -8.28
CA TYR A 81 -5.23 -18.71 -8.90
C TYR A 81 -6.40 -19.60 -9.30
N LEU A 82 -7.31 -19.88 -8.39
CA LEU A 82 -8.49 -20.71 -8.65
C LEU A 82 -9.41 -20.11 -9.74
N VAL A 83 -9.58 -18.78 -9.73
CA VAL A 83 -10.35 -18.07 -10.75
C VAL A 83 -9.71 -18.22 -12.13
N ARG A 84 -8.40 -18.11 -12.25
CA ARG A 84 -7.66 -18.34 -13.51
C ARG A 84 -7.80 -19.77 -14.01
N HIS A 85 -8.02 -20.74 -13.11
CA HIS A 85 -8.29 -22.14 -13.42
C HIS A 85 -9.78 -22.45 -13.60
N GLY A 86 -10.61 -21.41 -13.79
CA GLY A 86 -12.02 -21.54 -14.16
C GLY A 86 -13.00 -21.68 -12.99
N THR A 87 -12.54 -21.58 -11.75
CA THR A 87 -13.43 -21.57 -10.57
C THR A 87 -14.13 -20.22 -10.44
N PRO A 88 -15.48 -20.16 -10.32
CA PRO A 88 -16.18 -18.91 -10.06
C PRO A 88 -15.66 -18.23 -8.77
N PHE A 89 -15.52 -16.90 -8.78
CA PHE A 89 -14.91 -16.15 -7.68
C PHE A 89 -15.52 -16.45 -6.30
N ARG A 90 -16.85 -16.54 -6.21
CA ARG A 90 -17.53 -16.88 -4.95
C ARG A 90 -17.10 -18.24 -4.40
N THR A 91 -17.05 -19.24 -5.28
CA THR A 91 -16.61 -20.60 -4.93
C THR A 91 -15.12 -20.61 -4.56
N ALA A 92 -14.29 -19.88 -5.30
CA ALA A 92 -12.87 -19.74 -4.98
C ALA A 92 -12.67 -19.12 -3.58
N HIS A 93 -13.41 -18.08 -3.25
CA HIS A 93 -13.39 -17.45 -1.94
C HIS A 93 -13.76 -18.41 -0.80
N ASP A 94 -14.80 -19.23 -1.00
CA ASP A 94 -15.23 -20.24 -0.02
C ASP A 94 -14.16 -21.32 0.17
N ILE A 95 -13.54 -21.79 -0.92
CA ILE A 95 -12.41 -22.76 -0.89
C ILE A 95 -11.25 -22.16 -0.10
N VAL A 96 -10.86 -20.92 -0.38
CA VAL A 96 -9.77 -20.23 0.32
C VAL A 96 -10.06 -20.09 1.81
N GLY A 97 -11.31 -19.77 2.18
CA GLY A 97 -11.72 -19.71 3.59
C GLY A 97 -11.54 -21.03 4.33
N GLN A 98 -11.85 -22.17 3.66
CA GLN A 98 -11.65 -23.52 4.21
C GLN A 98 -10.14 -23.84 4.30
N THR A 99 -9.36 -23.49 3.30
CA THR A 99 -7.90 -23.69 3.26
C THR A 99 -7.21 -22.91 4.38
N VAL A 100 -7.55 -21.64 4.57
CA VAL A 100 -7.04 -20.79 5.67
C VAL A 100 -7.38 -21.39 7.03
N ARG A 101 -8.61 -21.88 7.20
CA ARG A 101 -8.99 -22.55 8.44
C ARG A 101 -8.14 -23.78 8.71
N ALA A 102 -7.92 -24.64 7.71
CA ALA A 102 -7.10 -25.83 7.82
C ALA A 102 -5.63 -25.51 8.15
N ALA A 103 -5.08 -24.45 7.58
CA ALA A 103 -3.74 -23.95 7.89
C ALA A 103 -3.67 -23.44 9.35
N SER A 104 -4.68 -22.65 9.76
CA SER A 104 -4.78 -22.12 11.12
C SER A 104 -4.89 -23.21 12.17
N GLU A 105 -5.69 -24.25 11.95
CA GLU A 105 -5.82 -25.40 12.84
C GLU A 105 -4.51 -26.20 12.97
N ARG A 106 -3.66 -26.17 11.95
CA ARG A 106 -2.34 -26.82 11.94
C ARG A 106 -1.21 -25.89 12.42
N GLY A 107 -1.49 -24.59 12.61
CA GLY A 107 -0.50 -23.60 13.02
C GLY A 107 0.60 -23.36 11.96
N CYS A 108 0.26 -23.44 10.67
CA CYS A 108 1.21 -23.31 9.56
C CYS A 108 0.73 -22.28 8.51
N GLY A 109 1.63 -21.86 7.60
CA GLY A 109 1.30 -21.03 6.43
C GLY A 109 0.51 -21.81 5.38
N LEU A 110 -0.06 -21.08 4.38
CA LEU A 110 -0.72 -21.74 3.25
C LEU A 110 0.28 -22.50 2.39
N GLU A 111 1.48 -21.99 2.25
CA GLU A 111 2.61 -22.58 1.53
C GLU A 111 3.14 -23.85 2.17
N ASP A 112 2.86 -24.09 3.46
CA ASP A 112 3.30 -25.27 4.21
C ASP A 112 2.28 -26.42 4.14
N LEU A 113 1.07 -26.16 3.61
CA LEU A 113 0.07 -27.21 3.47
C LEU A 113 0.48 -28.23 2.40
N PRO A 114 0.40 -29.53 2.69
CA PRO A 114 0.64 -30.58 1.69
C PRO A 114 -0.30 -30.47 0.49
N LEU A 115 0.21 -30.80 -0.70
CA LEU A 115 -0.56 -30.67 -1.95
C LEU A 115 -1.85 -31.50 -1.94
N ASP A 116 -1.84 -32.69 -1.37
CA ASP A 116 -3.02 -33.54 -1.23
C ASP A 116 -4.11 -32.88 -0.37
N VAL A 117 -3.70 -32.13 0.66
CA VAL A 117 -4.63 -31.34 1.48
C VAL A 117 -5.21 -30.18 0.68
N LEU A 118 -4.38 -29.44 -0.05
CA LEU A 118 -4.83 -28.36 -0.91
C LEU A 118 -5.80 -28.88 -2.00
N LYS A 119 -5.46 -30.00 -2.65
CA LYS A 119 -6.29 -30.67 -3.65
C LYS A 119 -7.62 -31.19 -3.09
N SER A 120 -7.68 -31.51 -1.80
CA SER A 120 -8.95 -31.93 -1.17
C SER A 120 -10.02 -30.81 -1.13
N PHE A 121 -9.61 -29.55 -1.17
CA PHE A 121 -10.51 -28.41 -1.25
C PHE A 121 -10.90 -28.07 -2.69
N SER A 122 -9.98 -28.29 -3.64
CA SER A 122 -10.27 -28.11 -5.07
C SER A 122 -9.34 -28.97 -5.93
N PRO A 123 -9.86 -29.80 -6.82
CA PRO A 123 -9.04 -30.58 -7.74
C PRO A 123 -8.33 -29.70 -8.79
N ALA A 124 -8.71 -28.45 -8.93
CA ALA A 124 -8.05 -27.46 -9.80
C ALA A 124 -6.70 -26.98 -9.27
N ILE A 125 -6.35 -27.32 -8.02
CA ILE A 125 -5.06 -26.95 -7.43
C ILE A 125 -4.00 -27.94 -7.88
N GLU A 126 -2.93 -27.43 -8.51
CA GLU A 126 -1.78 -28.20 -8.94
C GLU A 126 -0.51 -27.71 -8.21
N GLU A 127 0.63 -28.35 -8.48
CA GLU A 127 1.89 -28.11 -7.77
C GLU A 127 2.40 -26.65 -7.92
N ASP A 128 2.07 -26.01 -9.03
CA ASP A 128 2.41 -24.61 -9.31
C ASP A 128 1.76 -23.59 -8.35
N VAL A 129 0.76 -24.00 -7.58
CA VAL A 129 0.15 -23.17 -6.52
C VAL A 129 1.18 -22.66 -5.51
N TYR A 130 2.23 -23.44 -5.22
CA TYR A 130 3.25 -23.03 -4.28
C TYR A 130 4.03 -21.79 -4.72
N GLU A 131 4.16 -21.55 -6.03
CA GLU A 131 4.76 -20.30 -6.52
C GLU A 131 3.86 -19.09 -6.25
N VAL A 132 2.56 -19.29 -6.23
CA VAL A 132 1.57 -18.25 -5.94
C VAL A 132 1.47 -17.98 -4.44
N LEU A 133 1.64 -19.00 -3.61
CA LEU A 133 1.53 -18.93 -2.15
C LEU A 133 2.75 -18.31 -1.47
N LYS A 134 3.91 -18.22 -2.15
CA LYS A 134 5.09 -17.51 -1.64
C LYS A 134 4.87 -15.99 -1.63
N LEU A 135 5.45 -15.30 -0.65
CA LEU A 135 5.41 -13.83 -0.61
C LEU A 135 5.99 -13.21 -1.88
N GLU A 136 7.10 -13.73 -2.35
CA GLU A 136 7.77 -13.27 -3.57
C GLU A 136 6.86 -13.45 -4.80
N GLY A 137 6.14 -14.55 -4.89
CA GLY A 137 5.15 -14.82 -5.95
C GLY A 137 4.03 -13.78 -5.93
N SER A 138 3.49 -13.52 -4.75
CA SER A 138 2.48 -12.48 -4.51
C SER A 138 2.97 -11.10 -4.96
N VAL A 139 4.16 -10.68 -4.52
CA VAL A 139 4.74 -9.37 -4.88
C VAL A 139 5.02 -9.28 -6.38
N ASN A 140 5.63 -10.32 -6.97
CA ASN A 140 5.97 -10.35 -8.40
C ASN A 140 4.74 -10.34 -9.31
N ALA A 141 3.60 -10.90 -8.86
CA ALA A 141 2.35 -10.86 -9.61
C ALA A 141 1.80 -9.44 -9.82
N ARG A 142 2.19 -8.46 -8.98
CA ARG A 142 1.80 -7.03 -9.10
C ARG A 142 2.69 -6.27 -10.10
N ASN A 143 2.94 -6.87 -11.25
CA ASN A 143 3.82 -6.33 -12.30
C ASN A 143 3.06 -5.46 -13.34
N HIS A 144 2.16 -4.61 -12.90
CA HIS A 144 1.50 -3.59 -13.70
C HIS A 144 2.05 -2.19 -13.37
N LEU A 145 1.72 -1.18 -14.19
CA LEU A 145 2.14 0.20 -13.93
C LEU A 145 1.64 0.67 -12.56
N GLY A 146 2.56 1.11 -11.70
CA GLY A 146 2.28 1.48 -10.32
C GLY A 146 2.19 0.30 -9.35
N GLY A 147 2.40 -0.94 -9.81
CA GLY A 147 2.46 -2.12 -8.96
C GLY A 147 3.76 -2.21 -8.15
N THR A 148 3.75 -3.10 -7.16
CA THR A 148 4.85 -3.27 -6.19
C THR A 148 5.89 -4.32 -6.59
N ALA A 149 5.76 -4.95 -7.77
CA ALA A 149 6.77 -5.88 -8.24
C ALA A 149 8.14 -5.19 -8.36
N PRO A 150 9.26 -5.85 -7.99
CA PRO A 150 10.59 -5.26 -8.02
C PRO A 150 10.93 -4.58 -9.34
N ALA A 151 10.53 -5.17 -10.47
CA ALA A 151 10.73 -4.59 -11.79
C ALA A 151 9.99 -3.24 -11.98
N GLN A 152 8.83 -3.04 -11.37
CA GLN A 152 8.10 -1.78 -11.43
C GLN A 152 8.66 -0.76 -10.43
N VAL A 153 9.10 -1.22 -9.26
CA VAL A 153 9.79 -0.36 -8.29
C VAL A 153 11.09 0.18 -8.87
N ALA A 154 11.92 -0.67 -9.50
CA ALA A 154 13.15 -0.25 -10.16
C ALA A 154 12.92 0.87 -11.19
N LYS A 155 11.89 0.75 -12.03
CA LYS A 155 11.51 1.81 -13.00
C LYS A 155 11.14 3.13 -12.31
N GLN A 156 10.51 3.08 -11.13
CA GLN A 156 10.21 4.30 -10.38
C GLN A 156 11.46 4.90 -9.74
N VAL A 157 12.39 4.07 -9.26
CA VAL A 157 13.69 4.54 -8.77
C VAL A 157 14.43 5.29 -9.87
N GLU A 158 14.65 4.67 -11.03
CA GLU A 158 15.29 5.29 -12.19
C GLU A 158 14.64 6.63 -12.59
N ARG A 159 13.30 6.65 -12.63
CA ARG A 159 12.54 7.87 -12.93
C ARG A 159 12.81 8.99 -11.94
N TRP A 160 12.80 8.68 -10.64
CA TRP A 160 13.01 9.69 -9.61
C TRP A 160 14.46 10.17 -9.53
N GLU A 161 15.42 9.29 -9.74
CA GLU A 161 16.84 9.66 -9.84
C GLU A 161 17.07 10.65 -10.99
N ALA A 162 16.47 10.41 -12.15
CA ALA A 162 16.55 11.35 -13.29
C ALA A 162 15.91 12.72 -12.95
N ILE A 163 14.73 12.74 -12.32
CA ILE A 163 14.04 13.98 -11.91
C ILE A 163 14.86 14.77 -10.88
N ILE A 164 15.44 14.07 -9.89
CA ILE A 164 16.25 14.70 -8.85
C ILE A 164 17.51 15.31 -9.46
N SER A 165 18.19 14.56 -10.33
CA SER A 165 19.40 15.02 -11.02
C SER A 165 19.13 16.25 -11.90
N GLU A 166 18.03 16.26 -12.65
CA GLU A 166 17.62 17.41 -13.48
C GLU A 166 17.33 18.65 -12.61
N ARG A 167 16.65 18.47 -11.49
CA ARG A 167 16.35 19.58 -10.58
C ARG A 167 17.61 20.14 -9.91
N ALA A 168 18.54 19.27 -9.51
CA ALA A 168 19.81 19.69 -8.94
C ALA A 168 20.61 20.52 -9.95
N ALA A 169 20.67 20.09 -11.22
CA ALA A 169 21.35 20.82 -12.27
C ALA A 169 20.74 22.20 -12.59
N LYS A 170 19.42 22.35 -12.39
CA LYS A 170 18.72 23.65 -12.57
C LYS A 170 18.86 24.59 -11.39
N ALA A 171 19.25 24.10 -10.23
CA ALA A 171 19.41 24.86 -9.00
C ALA A 171 20.86 25.33 -8.77
N ALA A 172 21.82 24.79 -9.52
CA ALA A 172 23.24 25.17 -9.52
C ALA A 172 23.51 26.28 -10.54
#